data_bcee3e4d581c80bd21afa847975925ea
#
_entry.id   bcee3e4d581c80bd21afa847975925ea
#
_cell.length_a   1.000
_cell.length_b   1.000
_cell.length_c   1.000
_cell.angle_alpha   90.00
_cell.angle_beta   90.00
_cell.angle_gamma   90.00
#
_symmetry.space_group_name_H-M   'P 1'
#
loop_
_entity.id
_entity.type
_entity.pdbx_description
1 polymer ?
#
loop_
_entity_poly.entity_id
_entity_poly.type
_entity_poly.pdbx_seq_one_letter_code
_entity_poly.pdbx_strand_id
1 'polypeptide(L)'
;MNNLCFNRFTLRTDDAKTLRKILRWLALNCRLYEYLPSEAEIRGRFISRKPFPAEALRRQIGKLRGDRTLFLRIVSADLYTLYVEGNVYLRGAWHRIFL
;
A
#
# COMPACT_ATOMS: atom_id res chain seq x y z
N MET A 1 16.47 -17.87 2.89
CA MET A 1 16.95 -16.60 2.38
C MET A 1 15.85 -15.57 2.42
N ASN A 2 16.14 -14.39 2.99
CA ASN A 2 15.14 -13.33 3.09
C ASN A 2 15.23 -12.41 1.90
N ASN A 3 14.29 -12.55 0.98
CA ASN A 3 14.19 -11.63 -0.13
C ASN A 3 13.59 -10.32 0.34
N LEU A 4 14.15 -9.22 -0.16
CA LEU A 4 13.60 -7.91 0.10
C LEU A 4 12.73 -7.48 -1.07
N CYS A 5 11.55 -6.97 -0.74
CA CYS A 5 10.66 -6.38 -1.73
C CYS A 5 10.66 -4.88 -1.55
N PHE A 6 10.76 -4.17 -2.67
CA PHE A 6 10.71 -2.72 -2.72
C PHE A 6 9.31 -2.33 -3.18
N ASN A 7 8.63 -1.53 -2.39
CA ASN A 7 7.24 -1.20 -2.61
C ASN A 7 7.07 0.30 -2.81
N ARG A 8 6.26 0.64 -3.79
CA ARG A 8 5.85 2.02 -4.06
C ARG A 8 4.35 2.09 -3.91
N PHE A 9 3.85 3.07 -3.16
CA PHE A 9 2.41 3.22 -2.98
C PHE A 9 1.92 4.62 -3.31
N THR A 10 0.66 4.69 -3.70
CA THR A 10 -0.11 5.92 -3.86
C THR A 10 -1.40 5.74 -3.07
N LEU A 11 -1.66 6.66 -2.16
CA LEU A 11 -2.80 6.62 -1.26
C LEU A 11 -3.63 7.88 -1.40
N ARG A 12 -4.92 7.73 -1.64
CA ARG A 12 -5.88 8.82 -1.70
C ARG A 12 -7.14 8.47 -0.93
N THR A 13 -7.66 9.43 -0.20
CA THR A 13 -8.96 9.31 0.43
C THR A 13 -9.43 10.71 0.87
N ASP A 14 -10.75 10.90 0.89
CA ASP A 14 -11.34 12.13 1.41
C ASP A 14 -11.47 12.10 2.93
N ASP A 15 -11.25 10.95 3.57
CA ASP A 15 -11.37 10.78 5.01
C ASP A 15 -10.00 10.83 5.68
N ALA A 16 -9.74 11.91 6.39
CA ALA A 16 -8.48 12.11 7.10
C ALA A 16 -8.19 11.01 8.14
N LYS A 17 -9.22 10.44 8.75
CA LYS A 17 -9.04 9.36 9.74
C LYS A 17 -8.54 8.10 9.06
N THR A 18 -9.13 7.75 7.91
CA THR A 18 -8.70 6.62 7.10
C THR A 18 -7.24 6.78 6.68
N LEU A 19 -6.91 7.98 6.21
CA LEU A 19 -5.54 8.30 5.80
C LEU A 19 -4.55 8.05 6.94
N ARG A 20 -4.82 8.60 8.12
CA ARG A 20 -3.94 8.43 9.28
C ARG A 20 -3.80 6.97 9.71
N LYS A 21 -4.90 6.21 9.68
CA LYS A 21 -4.87 4.79 10.07
C LYS A 21 -3.97 3.98 9.16
N ILE A 22 -4.06 4.20 7.85
CA ILE A 22 -3.24 3.46 6.90
C ILE A 22 -1.77 3.84 7.01
N LEU A 23 -1.47 5.13 7.08
CA LEU A 23 -0.10 5.61 7.21
C LEU A 23 0.54 5.12 8.51
N ARG A 24 -0.20 5.17 9.60
CA ARG A 24 0.29 4.69 10.88
C ARG A 24 0.58 3.20 10.83
N TRP A 25 -0.30 2.43 10.21
CA TRP A 25 -0.09 0.99 10.06
C TRP A 25 1.18 0.70 9.25
N LEU A 26 1.37 1.40 8.13
CA LEU A 26 2.56 1.26 7.30
C LEU A 26 3.84 1.64 8.07
N ALA A 27 3.79 2.73 8.82
CA ALA A 27 4.93 3.18 9.60
C ALA A 27 5.30 2.20 10.71
N LEU A 28 4.32 1.53 11.32
CA LEU A 28 4.55 0.59 12.42
C LEU A 28 4.93 -0.81 11.94
N ASN A 29 4.50 -1.22 10.76
CA ASN A 29 4.63 -2.59 10.28
C ASN A 29 5.56 -2.75 9.08
N CYS A 30 5.99 -1.65 8.46
CA CYS A 30 6.85 -1.66 7.28
C CYS A 30 7.98 -0.66 7.46
N ARG A 31 9.06 -0.84 6.71
CA ARG A 31 10.17 0.12 6.71
C ARG A 31 9.88 1.21 5.70
N LEU A 32 9.08 2.18 6.11
CA LEU A 32 8.75 3.34 5.30
C LEU A 32 9.97 4.27 5.25
N TYR A 33 10.51 4.52 4.07
CA TYR A 33 11.69 5.37 3.91
C TYR A 33 11.48 6.59 3.02
N GLU A 34 10.34 6.68 2.37
CA GLU A 34 9.97 7.84 1.57
C GLU A 34 8.51 8.17 1.77
N TYR A 35 8.23 9.44 1.94
CA TYR A 35 6.89 9.93 2.22
C TYR A 35 6.74 11.30 1.56
N LEU A 36 5.88 11.39 0.55
CA LEU A 36 5.67 12.58 -0.27
C LEU A 36 4.19 12.97 -0.26
N PRO A 37 3.77 13.78 0.72
CA PRO A 37 2.38 14.24 0.77
C PRO A 37 2.12 15.34 -0.25
N SER A 38 0.90 15.36 -0.77
CA SER A 38 0.39 16.46 -1.58
C SER A 38 -1.08 16.69 -1.20
N GLU A 39 -1.72 17.69 -1.80
CA GLU A 39 -3.13 17.96 -1.50
C GLU A 39 -4.05 16.82 -1.95
N ALA A 40 -3.71 16.16 -3.05
CA ALA A 40 -4.56 15.15 -3.65
C ALA A 40 -4.24 13.73 -3.21
N GLU A 41 -2.99 13.47 -2.85
CA GLU A 41 -2.54 12.10 -2.59
C GLU A 41 -1.25 12.07 -1.79
N ILE A 42 -0.97 10.89 -1.24
CA ILE A 42 0.30 10.62 -0.57
C ILE A 42 0.99 9.50 -1.35
N ARG A 43 2.23 9.75 -1.72
CA ARG A 43 3.10 8.75 -2.33
C ARG A 43 4.21 8.39 -1.36
N GLY A 44 4.63 7.15 -1.41
CA GLY A 44 5.72 6.72 -0.56
C GLY A 44 6.34 5.43 -1.02
N ARG A 45 7.40 5.05 -0.31
CA ARG A 45 8.13 3.81 -0.56
C ARG A 45 8.46 3.14 0.75
N PHE A 46 8.35 1.82 0.76
CA PHE A 46 8.71 1.02 1.93
C PHE A 46 9.32 -0.30 1.50
N ILE A 47 10.07 -0.91 2.41
CA ILE A 47 10.69 -2.20 2.19
C ILE A 47 9.94 -3.24 3.01
N SER A 48 9.72 -4.41 2.44
CA SER A 48 9.09 -5.54 3.09
C SER A 48 9.82 -6.83 2.73
N ARG A 49 9.53 -7.90 3.47
CA ARG A 49 10.08 -9.23 3.18
C ARG A 49 9.14 -10.07 2.31
N LYS A 50 7.93 -9.59 2.08
CA LYS A 50 6.91 -10.24 1.26
C LYS A 50 6.35 -9.24 0.27
N PRO A 51 5.92 -9.66 -0.91
CA PRO A 51 5.19 -8.78 -1.82
C PRO A 51 3.94 -8.21 -1.15
N PHE A 52 3.64 -6.96 -1.43
CA PHE A 52 2.44 -6.29 -0.92
C PHE A 52 1.40 -6.12 -2.02
N PRO A 53 0.11 -6.12 -1.66
CA PRO A 53 -0.43 -6.11 -0.31
C PRO A 53 -0.36 -7.48 0.36
N ALA A 54 0.23 -7.52 1.54
CA ALA A 54 0.21 -8.70 2.37
C ALA A 54 -1.16 -8.85 3.04
N GLU A 55 -1.45 -10.06 3.53
CA GLU A 55 -2.74 -10.35 4.14
C GLU A 55 -3.06 -9.43 5.32
N ALA A 56 -2.04 -9.08 6.10
CA ALA A 56 -2.24 -8.19 7.24
C ALA A 56 -2.74 -6.81 6.79
N LEU A 57 -2.18 -6.26 5.70
CA LEU A 57 -2.67 -5.00 5.15
C LEU A 57 -4.08 -5.15 4.58
N ARG A 58 -4.35 -6.26 3.90
CA ARG A 58 -5.70 -6.51 3.36
C ARG A 58 -6.76 -6.51 4.45
N ARG A 59 -6.43 -7.08 5.63
CA ARG A 59 -7.33 -7.06 6.78
C ARG A 59 -7.56 -5.65 7.31
N GLN A 60 -6.50 -4.84 7.39
CA GLN A 60 -6.63 -3.45 7.85
C GLN A 60 -7.51 -2.63 6.89
N ILE A 61 -7.27 -2.77 5.60
CA ILE A 61 -8.07 -2.08 4.59
C ILE A 61 -9.53 -2.54 4.63
N GLY A 62 -9.76 -3.84 4.88
CA GLY A 62 -11.11 -4.38 5.02
C GLY A 62 -11.93 -3.72 6.13
N LYS A 63 -11.28 -3.24 7.19
CA LYS A 63 -11.95 -2.50 8.27
C LYS A 63 -12.38 -1.11 7.86
N LEU A 64 -11.85 -0.60 6.75
CA LEU A 64 -12.09 0.75 6.27
C LEU A 64 -13.04 0.78 5.07
N ARG A 65 -13.77 -0.30 4.86
CA ARG A 65 -14.70 -0.47 3.73
C ARG A 65 -15.77 0.62 3.64
N GLY A 66 -16.10 1.27 4.76
CA GLY A 66 -17.05 2.36 4.78
C GLY A 66 -16.58 3.60 4.03
N ASP A 67 -15.28 3.76 3.82
CA ASP A 67 -14.75 4.87 3.06
C ASP A 67 -14.68 4.48 1.58
N ARG A 68 -15.67 4.96 0.82
CA ARG A 68 -15.75 4.67 -0.62
C ARG A 68 -14.77 5.48 -1.45
N THR A 69 -14.15 6.50 -0.87
CA THR A 69 -13.16 7.33 -1.57
C THR A 69 -11.75 6.76 -1.46
N LEU A 70 -11.56 5.73 -0.64
CA LEU A 70 -10.25 5.14 -0.41
C LEU A 70 -9.70 4.49 -1.69
N PHE A 71 -8.54 4.96 -2.08
CA PHE A 71 -7.76 4.44 -3.18
C PHE A 71 -6.35 4.13 -2.68
N LEU A 72 -5.87 2.93 -2.90
CA LEU A 72 -4.51 2.54 -2.54
C LEU A 72 -3.93 1.67 -3.65
N ARG A 73 -2.89 2.17 -4.29
CA ARG A 73 -2.15 1.45 -5.32
C ARG A 73 -0.80 1.07 -4.76
N ILE A 74 -0.43 -0.20 -4.88
CA ILE A 74 0.88 -0.68 -4.44
C ILE A 74 1.52 -1.47 -5.57
N VAL A 75 2.76 -1.12 -5.90
CA VAL A 75 3.61 -1.89 -6.80
C VAL A 75 4.75 -2.45 -5.97
N SER A 76 4.89 -3.76 -5.97
CA SER A 76 5.89 -4.47 -5.18
C SER A 76 6.84 -5.21 -6.12
N ALA A 77 8.14 -5.07 -5.90
CA ALA A 77 9.17 -5.71 -6.71
C ALA A 77 10.13 -6.50 -5.84
N ASP A 78 10.30 -7.78 -6.15
CA ASP A 78 11.32 -8.64 -5.56
C ASP A 78 12.50 -8.67 -6.53
N LEU A 79 13.61 -8.05 -6.14
CA LEU A 79 14.75 -7.91 -7.02
C LEU A 79 15.56 -9.20 -7.19
N TYR A 80 15.38 -10.17 -6.28
CA TYR A 80 16.07 -11.46 -6.42
C TYR A 80 15.44 -12.32 -7.50
N THR A 81 14.11 -12.36 -7.52
CA THR A 81 13.37 -13.19 -8.48
C THR A 81 12.91 -12.39 -9.69
N LEU A 82 13.14 -11.09 -9.71
CA LEU A 82 12.62 -10.15 -10.71
C LEU A 82 11.10 -10.21 -10.83
N TYR A 83 10.44 -10.57 -9.74
CA TYR A 83 8.99 -10.62 -9.68
C TYR A 83 8.44 -9.24 -9.34
N VAL A 84 7.48 -8.79 -10.14
CA VAL A 84 6.81 -7.51 -9.92
C VAL A 84 5.31 -7.75 -9.91
N GLU A 85 4.63 -7.24 -8.90
CA GLU A 85 3.18 -7.29 -8.86
C GLU A 85 2.61 -5.92 -8.49
N GLY A 86 1.51 -5.57 -9.15
CA GLY A 86 0.77 -4.36 -8.86
C GLY A 86 -0.64 -4.69 -8.44
N ASN A 87 -1.14 -3.99 -7.44
CA ASN A 87 -2.49 -4.14 -6.94
C ASN A 87 -3.07 -2.78 -6.61
N VAL A 88 -4.37 -2.62 -6.83
CA VAL A 88 -5.07 -1.40 -6.48
C VAL A 88 -6.33 -1.74 -5.70
N TYR A 89 -6.53 -1.03 -4.58
CA TYR A 89 -7.78 -1.05 -3.85
C TYR A 89 -8.63 0.11 -4.31
N LEU A 90 -9.80 -0.20 -4.83
CA LEU A 90 -10.70 0.80 -5.41
C LEU A 90 -12.13 0.34 -5.16
N ARG A 91 -12.97 1.24 -4.65
CA ARG A 91 -14.40 0.99 -4.42
C ARG A 91 -14.68 -0.29 -3.64
N GLY A 92 -13.90 -0.50 -2.58
CA GLY A 92 -14.10 -1.63 -1.68
C GLY A 92 -13.52 -2.96 -2.12
N ALA A 93 -12.76 -3.01 -3.21
CA ALA A 93 -12.21 -4.27 -3.73
C ALA A 93 -10.77 -4.11 -4.21
N TRP A 94 -10.01 -5.19 -4.09
CA TRP A 94 -8.66 -5.28 -4.62
C TRP A 94 -8.69 -5.77 -6.06
N HIS A 95 -7.91 -5.13 -6.91
CA HIS A 95 -7.75 -5.48 -8.32
C HIS A 95 -6.27 -5.65 -8.64
N ARG A 96 -5.93 -6.69 -9.37
CA ARG A 96 -4.58 -6.89 -9.87
C ARG A 96 -4.33 -5.95 -11.04
N ILE A 97 -3.14 -5.32 -11.05
CA ILE A 97 -2.71 -4.48 -12.17
C ILE A 97 -1.67 -5.27 -12.96
N PHE A 98 -1.82 -5.31 -14.27
CA PHE A 98 -0.81 -5.87 -15.15
C PHE A 98 0.15 -4.76 -15.54
N LEU A 99 1.41 -5.04 -15.31
CA LEU A 99 2.50 -4.09 -15.53
C LEU A 99 3.27 -4.40 -16.80
#